data_e8e5bfe7c3da12b81bb04ebbeef67921
#
_entry.id   e8e5bfe7c3da12b81bb04ebbeef67921
#
_cell.length_a   1.000
_cell.length_b   1.000
_cell.length_c   1.000
_cell.angle_alpha   90.00
_cell.angle_beta   90.00
_cell.angle_gamma   90.00
#
_symmetry.space_group_name_H-M   'P 1'
#
loop_
_entity.id
_entity.type
_entity.pdbx_description
1 polymer ?
#
loop_
_entity_poly.entity_id
_entity_poly.type
_entity_poly.pdbx_seq_one_letter_code
_entity_poly.pdbx_strand_id
1 'polypeptide(L)'
;MKNIFTIDTEDWYHANFEDGLFTNDSNVISTVEKNIDRYLELFSENDVKATFFVLGFVVEQHPQMIKKIAAEGHEIASHGYGHQLVYKQTKKEFREDVYKSKGLIEDLIGCEVLGYRAPSWSIIEESLWALDILEELGFKYNSAIFPTKNFLYGIPYAPRSAHNATV
;
A
#
# COMPACT_ATOMS: atom_id res chain seq x y z
N MET A 1 24.03 -4.76 -6.65
CA MET A 1 22.62 -4.31 -6.84
C MET A 1 21.81 -5.01 -5.76
N LYS A 2 20.99 -4.30 -5.02
CA LYS A 2 20.08 -4.93 -4.03
C LYS A 2 18.72 -5.12 -4.72
N ASN A 3 18.16 -6.32 -4.67
CA ASN A 3 16.79 -6.58 -5.06
C ASN A 3 15.84 -6.21 -3.90
N ILE A 4 14.68 -5.69 -4.23
CA ILE A 4 13.65 -5.33 -3.25
C ILE A 4 12.42 -6.19 -3.55
N PHE A 5 11.94 -6.91 -2.54
CA PHE A 5 10.65 -7.59 -2.61
C PHE A 5 9.58 -6.74 -1.94
N THR A 6 8.46 -6.60 -2.61
CA THR A 6 7.29 -5.90 -2.06
C THR A 6 6.03 -6.70 -2.28
N ILE A 7 5.14 -6.68 -1.31
CA ILE A 7 3.86 -7.38 -1.33
C ILE A 7 2.76 -6.36 -1.06
N ASP A 8 1.78 -6.26 -1.94
CA ASP A 8 0.54 -5.54 -1.66
C ASP A 8 -0.36 -6.49 -0.88
N THR A 9 -0.65 -6.11 0.37
CA THR A 9 -1.34 -6.98 1.34
C THR A 9 -2.82 -6.68 1.28
N GLU A 10 -3.47 -7.38 0.38
CA GLU A 10 -4.87 -7.23 0.04
C GLU A 10 -5.48 -8.56 -0.42
N ASP A 11 -6.80 -8.66 -0.39
CA ASP A 11 -7.52 -9.76 -0.99
C ASP A 11 -7.93 -9.43 -2.43
N TRP A 12 -8.27 -10.47 -3.20
CA TRP A 12 -8.68 -10.38 -4.59
C TRP A 12 -9.88 -9.45 -4.82
N TYR A 13 -10.77 -9.29 -3.84
CA TYR A 13 -11.96 -8.43 -3.92
C TYR A 13 -11.67 -6.95 -3.64
N HIS A 14 -10.44 -6.59 -3.26
CA HIS A 14 -10.01 -5.20 -3.18
C HIS A 14 -9.60 -4.63 -4.54
N ALA A 15 -9.44 -5.47 -5.56
CA ALA A 15 -9.07 -5.03 -6.90
C ALA A 15 -10.08 -4.03 -7.48
N ASN A 16 -9.57 -2.97 -8.12
CA ASN A 16 -10.38 -1.92 -8.75
C ASN A 16 -10.91 -2.38 -10.12
N PHE A 17 -11.67 -3.48 -10.16
CA PHE A 17 -12.48 -3.80 -11.32
C PHE A 17 -13.73 -2.90 -11.35
N GLU A 18 -14.29 -2.66 -12.55
CA GLU A 18 -15.52 -1.89 -12.73
C GLU A 18 -16.56 -2.35 -11.70
N ASP A 19 -17.13 -1.39 -10.95
CA ASP A 19 -18.16 -1.60 -9.91
C ASP A 19 -17.70 -2.00 -8.48
N GLY A 20 -16.43 -1.74 -8.13
CA GLY A 20 -16.02 -1.67 -6.72
C GLY A 20 -16.51 -2.81 -5.84
N LEU A 21 -15.94 -4.01 -5.99
CA LEU A 21 -16.21 -5.15 -5.09
C LEU A 21 -15.60 -4.96 -3.69
N PHE A 22 -15.67 -3.74 -3.16
CA PHE A 22 -15.45 -3.51 -1.74
C PHE A 22 -16.69 -4.05 -1.01
N THR A 23 -16.78 -5.38 -0.88
CA THR A 23 -17.93 -6.00 -0.26
C THR A 23 -17.60 -6.31 1.19
N ASN A 24 -18.38 -5.71 2.10
CA ASN A 24 -18.57 -6.25 3.44
C ASN A 24 -19.49 -7.49 3.40
N ASP A 25 -19.52 -8.21 2.26
CA ASP A 25 -20.34 -9.40 2.12
C ASP A 25 -19.70 -10.52 2.94
N SER A 26 -20.42 -10.94 3.97
CA SER A 26 -20.03 -12.06 4.83
C SER A 26 -19.84 -13.41 4.11
N ASN A 27 -20.19 -13.48 2.83
CA ASN A 27 -19.97 -14.66 2.00
C ASN A 27 -18.63 -14.63 1.25
N VAL A 28 -17.89 -13.53 1.29
CA VAL A 28 -16.56 -13.46 0.65
C VAL A 28 -15.52 -14.06 1.58
N ILE A 29 -14.88 -15.12 1.12
CA ILE A 29 -13.82 -15.80 1.88
C ILE A 29 -12.51 -15.07 1.65
N SER A 30 -11.98 -14.48 2.71
CA SER A 30 -10.62 -13.92 2.71
C SER A 30 -9.58 -15.03 2.56
N THR A 31 -8.57 -14.77 1.75
CA THR A 31 -7.43 -15.66 1.55
C THR A 31 -6.11 -15.01 1.95
N VAL A 32 -6.14 -13.76 2.38
CA VAL A 32 -4.94 -12.96 2.64
C VAL A 32 -4.04 -13.60 3.70
N GLU A 33 -4.57 -14.03 4.84
CA GLU A 33 -3.76 -14.65 5.91
C GLU A 33 -3.03 -15.89 5.40
N LYS A 34 -3.74 -16.79 4.74
CA LYS A 34 -3.15 -18.01 4.18
C LYS A 34 -2.04 -17.74 3.18
N ASN A 35 -2.22 -16.71 2.36
CA ASN A 35 -1.23 -16.34 1.36
C ASN A 35 -0.01 -15.67 2.01
N ILE A 36 -0.24 -14.79 2.98
CA ILE A 36 0.84 -14.15 3.73
C ILE A 36 1.68 -15.20 4.49
N ASP A 37 1.05 -16.17 5.17
CA ASP A 37 1.78 -17.23 5.84
C ASP A 37 2.75 -17.96 4.90
N ARG A 38 2.34 -18.26 3.67
CA ARG A 38 3.21 -18.87 2.66
C ARG A 38 4.37 -17.98 2.24
N TYR A 39 4.15 -16.66 2.11
CA TYR A 39 5.24 -15.73 1.82
C TYR A 39 6.23 -15.65 2.98
N LEU A 40 5.74 -15.60 4.22
CA LEU A 40 6.60 -15.57 5.41
C LEU A 40 7.47 -16.83 5.52
N GLU A 41 6.89 -18.01 5.30
CA GLU A 41 7.64 -19.26 5.23
C GLU A 41 8.74 -19.19 4.15
N LEU A 42 8.39 -18.81 2.92
CA LEU A 42 9.33 -18.69 1.80
C LEU A 42 10.46 -17.68 2.09
N PHE A 43 10.12 -16.52 2.65
CA PHE A 43 11.10 -15.49 2.98
C PHE A 43 12.02 -15.91 4.12
N SER A 44 11.49 -16.61 5.13
CA SER A 44 12.28 -17.18 6.23
C SER A 44 13.26 -18.23 5.75
N GLU A 45 12.84 -19.15 4.88
CA GLU A 45 13.70 -20.20 4.31
C GLU A 45 14.85 -19.62 3.46
N ASN A 46 14.68 -18.44 2.89
CA ASN A 46 15.66 -17.82 2.00
C ASN A 46 16.38 -16.61 2.60
N ASP A 47 16.19 -16.32 3.89
CA ASP A 47 16.74 -15.14 4.59
C ASP A 47 16.44 -13.82 3.85
N VAL A 48 15.20 -13.67 3.35
CA VAL A 48 14.74 -12.50 2.61
C VAL A 48 13.87 -11.63 3.51
N LYS A 49 14.09 -10.31 3.46
CA LYS A 49 13.16 -9.32 4.03
C LYS A 49 12.46 -8.57 2.90
N ALA A 50 11.19 -8.25 3.13
CA ALA A 50 10.31 -7.58 2.18
C ALA A 50 9.62 -6.38 2.82
N THR A 51 9.06 -5.51 1.97
CA THR A 51 8.13 -4.45 2.38
C THR A 51 6.71 -4.89 2.06
N PHE A 52 5.85 -4.89 3.06
CA PHE A 52 4.42 -5.19 2.92
C PHE A 52 3.65 -3.87 2.92
N PHE A 53 3.04 -3.52 1.79
CA PHE A 53 2.13 -2.39 1.67
C PHE A 53 0.74 -2.86 2.07
N VAL A 54 0.25 -2.38 3.21
CA VAL A 54 -0.95 -2.92 3.87
C VAL A 54 -2.11 -1.93 3.79
N LEU A 55 -3.30 -2.41 3.45
CA LEU A 55 -4.53 -1.63 3.55
C LEU A 55 -4.94 -1.47 5.01
N GLY A 56 -5.36 -0.27 5.40
CA GLY A 56 -5.88 -0.03 6.74
C GLY A 56 -7.09 -0.91 7.08
N PHE A 57 -7.93 -1.21 6.11
CA PHE A 57 -9.03 -2.18 6.24
C PHE A 57 -8.52 -3.58 6.62
N VAL A 58 -7.43 -4.05 5.99
CA VAL A 58 -6.82 -5.36 6.31
C VAL A 58 -6.22 -5.35 7.71
N VAL A 59 -5.66 -4.22 8.17
CA VAL A 59 -5.16 -4.05 9.54
C VAL A 59 -6.27 -4.28 10.56
N GLU A 60 -7.46 -3.71 10.34
CA GLU A 60 -8.62 -3.88 11.23
C GLU A 60 -9.12 -5.33 11.26
N GLN A 61 -9.14 -6.00 10.11
CA GLN A 61 -9.66 -7.37 10.01
C GLN A 61 -8.66 -8.44 10.48
N HIS A 62 -7.36 -8.23 10.25
CA HIS A 62 -6.31 -9.22 10.46
C HIS A 62 -5.12 -8.68 11.30
N PRO A 63 -5.35 -8.07 12.48
CA PRO A 63 -4.30 -7.42 13.26
C PRO A 63 -3.17 -8.37 13.69
N GLN A 64 -3.48 -9.64 13.94
CA GLN A 64 -2.45 -10.61 14.34
C GLN A 64 -1.52 -10.98 13.20
N MET A 65 -2.03 -11.06 11.97
CA MET A 65 -1.21 -11.25 10.76
C MET A 65 -0.21 -10.10 10.59
N ILE A 66 -0.65 -8.85 10.74
CA ILE A 66 0.23 -7.67 10.61
C ILE A 66 1.32 -7.67 11.69
N LYS A 67 0.97 -7.99 12.95
CA LYS A 67 1.96 -8.16 14.03
C LYS A 67 2.99 -9.25 13.73
N LYS A 68 2.54 -10.37 13.14
CA LYS A 68 3.42 -11.47 12.74
C LYS A 68 4.43 -11.01 11.68
N ILE A 69 3.96 -10.31 10.62
CA ILE A 69 4.83 -9.76 9.57
C ILE A 69 5.90 -8.85 10.17
N ALA A 70 5.50 -7.92 11.06
CA ALA A 70 6.41 -6.99 11.73
C ALA A 70 7.41 -7.72 12.65
N ALA A 71 6.95 -8.71 13.43
CA ALA A 71 7.77 -9.50 14.35
C ALA A 71 8.84 -10.33 13.61
N GLU A 72 8.57 -10.75 12.38
CA GLU A 72 9.55 -11.43 11.52
C GLU A 72 10.56 -10.46 10.87
N GLY A 73 10.48 -9.15 11.18
CA GLY A 73 11.45 -8.14 10.75
C GLY A 73 11.24 -7.65 9.32
N HIS A 74 10.05 -7.79 8.78
CA HIS A 74 9.66 -7.17 7.52
C HIS A 74 9.21 -5.72 7.76
N GLU A 75 9.35 -4.88 6.74
CA GLU A 75 8.82 -3.52 6.77
C GLU A 75 7.31 -3.53 6.52
N ILE A 76 6.57 -2.74 7.33
CA ILE A 76 5.16 -2.44 7.07
C ILE A 76 5.05 -1.02 6.52
N ALA A 77 4.40 -0.88 5.38
CA ALA A 77 4.12 0.38 4.71
C ALA A 77 2.61 0.51 4.42
N SER A 78 2.14 1.71 4.15
CA SER A 78 0.71 1.95 3.89
C SER A 78 0.35 1.74 2.42
N HIS A 79 -0.80 1.11 2.18
CA HIS A 79 -1.45 0.99 0.87
C HIS A 79 -2.77 1.80 0.80
N GLY A 80 -2.92 2.83 1.67
CA GLY A 80 -4.18 3.50 1.91
C GLY A 80 -5.09 2.68 2.83
N TYR A 81 -6.30 3.20 3.10
CA TYR A 81 -7.25 2.49 3.96
C TYR A 81 -8.14 1.53 3.15
N GLY A 82 -8.80 2.04 2.11
CA GLY A 82 -9.88 1.38 1.41
C GLY A 82 -9.60 1.05 -0.06
N HIS A 83 -8.34 0.94 -0.48
CA HIS A 83 -7.92 0.65 -1.86
C HIS A 83 -8.55 1.59 -2.92
N GLN A 84 -8.77 2.87 -2.56
CA GLN A 84 -9.38 3.84 -3.47
C GLN A 84 -8.34 4.44 -4.41
N LEU A 85 -8.71 4.58 -5.69
CA LEU A 85 -7.86 5.21 -6.69
C LEU A 85 -7.66 6.70 -6.36
N VAL A 86 -6.41 7.15 -6.29
CA VAL A 86 -6.06 8.52 -5.86
C VAL A 86 -6.72 9.58 -6.74
N TYR A 87 -6.70 9.41 -8.07
CA TYR A 87 -7.31 10.35 -9.01
C TYR A 87 -8.85 10.40 -8.97
N LYS A 88 -9.51 9.48 -8.23
CA LYS A 88 -10.96 9.51 -7.98
C LYS A 88 -11.32 10.18 -6.65
N GLN A 89 -10.33 10.59 -5.86
CA GLN A 89 -10.51 11.22 -4.57
C GLN A 89 -10.27 12.73 -4.63
N THR A 90 -10.94 13.47 -3.77
CA THR A 90 -10.55 14.83 -3.45
C THR A 90 -9.30 14.82 -2.56
N LYS A 91 -8.57 15.94 -2.50
CA LYS A 91 -7.40 16.09 -1.59
C LYS A 91 -7.76 15.80 -0.13
N LYS A 92 -8.96 16.17 0.29
CA LYS A 92 -9.45 15.93 1.66
C LYS A 92 -9.68 14.44 1.91
N GLU A 93 -10.39 13.76 1.02
CA GLU A 93 -10.66 12.31 1.13
C GLU A 93 -9.37 11.51 1.14
N PHE A 94 -8.43 11.81 0.24
CA PHE A 94 -7.12 11.17 0.20
C PHE A 94 -6.34 11.36 1.50
N ARG A 95 -6.32 12.59 2.04
CA ARG A 95 -5.68 12.88 3.32
C ARG A 95 -6.28 12.05 4.47
N GLU A 96 -7.60 12.00 4.55
CA GLU A 96 -8.32 11.25 5.59
C GLU A 96 -8.06 9.74 5.47
N ASP A 97 -8.11 9.19 4.26
CA ASP A 97 -7.82 7.77 3.97
C ASP A 97 -6.41 7.37 4.42
N VAL A 98 -5.40 8.15 3.97
CA VAL A 98 -3.99 7.85 4.25
C VAL A 98 -3.65 8.09 5.72
N TYR A 99 -4.17 9.17 6.33
CA TYR A 99 -3.98 9.46 7.76
C TYR A 99 -4.54 8.34 8.64
N LYS A 100 -5.78 7.88 8.33
CA LYS A 100 -6.40 6.76 9.04
C LYS A 100 -5.58 5.48 8.91
N SER A 101 -5.17 5.14 7.70
CA SER A 101 -4.36 3.95 7.45
C SER A 101 -3.04 3.98 8.21
N LYS A 102 -2.30 5.09 8.12
CA LYS A 102 -1.02 5.28 8.82
C LYS A 102 -1.19 5.11 10.32
N GLY A 103 -2.17 5.79 10.92
CA GLY A 103 -2.42 5.73 12.36
C GLY A 103 -2.76 4.32 12.83
N LEU A 104 -3.64 3.60 12.12
CA LEU A 104 -3.99 2.21 12.46
C LEU A 104 -2.77 1.27 12.45
N ILE A 105 -1.89 1.41 11.46
CA ILE A 105 -0.69 0.59 11.37
C ILE A 105 0.26 0.94 12.52
N GLU A 106 0.57 2.23 12.73
CA GLU A 106 1.50 2.70 13.76
C GLU A 106 1.05 2.32 15.18
N ASP A 107 -0.25 2.48 15.48
CA ASP A 107 -0.84 2.08 16.75
C ASP A 107 -0.71 0.57 16.99
N LEU A 108 -0.81 -0.23 15.92
CA LEU A 108 -0.75 -1.68 16.01
C LEU A 108 0.68 -2.22 16.20
N ILE A 109 1.66 -1.66 15.45
CA ILE A 109 3.04 -2.20 15.40
C ILE A 109 4.01 -1.43 16.29
N GLY A 110 3.62 -0.25 16.81
CA GLY A 110 4.43 0.58 17.72
C GLY A 110 5.65 1.25 17.08
N CYS A 111 5.67 1.39 15.74
CA CYS A 111 6.74 2.09 15.02
C CYS A 111 6.20 2.91 13.85
N GLU A 112 7.00 3.89 13.41
CA GLU A 112 6.63 4.83 12.35
C GLU A 112 6.51 4.13 10.99
N VAL A 113 5.45 4.47 10.23
CA VAL A 113 5.24 4.02 8.86
C VAL A 113 5.85 5.03 7.90
N LEU A 114 6.89 4.61 7.18
CA LEU A 114 7.69 5.48 6.33
C LEU A 114 7.30 5.44 4.86
N GLY A 115 6.71 4.35 4.39
CA GLY A 115 6.41 4.09 2.99
C GLY A 115 4.93 4.13 2.65
N TYR A 116 4.63 4.58 1.42
CA TYR A 116 3.29 4.55 0.85
C TYR A 116 3.31 3.98 -0.57
N ARG A 117 2.32 3.18 -0.92
CA ARG A 117 2.02 2.79 -2.30
C ARG A 117 0.57 3.11 -2.62
N ALA A 118 0.33 3.82 -3.73
CA ALA A 118 -1.03 4.07 -4.19
C ALA A 118 -1.65 2.80 -4.76
N PRO A 119 -2.92 2.48 -4.40
CA PRO A 119 -3.69 1.45 -5.07
C PRO A 119 -3.62 1.59 -6.59
N SER A 120 -3.31 0.50 -7.30
CA SER A 120 -3.19 0.46 -8.77
C SER A 120 -2.27 1.54 -9.35
N TRP A 121 -1.21 1.97 -8.63
CA TRP A 121 -0.31 3.08 -9.04
C TRP A 121 -1.06 4.34 -9.49
N SER A 122 -2.13 4.69 -8.79
CA SER A 122 -3.10 5.71 -9.19
C SER A 122 -2.68 7.16 -8.93
N ILE A 123 -1.41 7.42 -8.60
CA ILE A 123 -0.85 8.76 -8.72
C ILE A 123 -0.45 8.98 -10.17
N ILE A 124 -1.25 9.79 -10.87
CA ILE A 124 -1.06 10.21 -12.25
C ILE A 124 -0.78 11.71 -12.29
N GLU A 125 -0.55 12.27 -13.47
CA GLU A 125 -0.19 13.70 -13.63
C GLU A 125 -1.19 14.66 -12.94
N GLU A 126 -2.48 14.38 -13.08
CA GLU A 126 -3.57 15.18 -12.50
C GLU A 126 -3.68 15.04 -10.97
N SER A 127 -3.06 14.03 -10.40
CA SER A 127 -3.09 13.74 -8.95
C SER A 127 -1.71 13.85 -8.27
N LEU A 128 -0.73 14.50 -8.88
CA LEU A 128 0.59 14.74 -8.28
C LEU A 128 0.52 15.48 -6.94
N TRP A 129 -0.53 16.27 -6.71
CA TRP A 129 -0.81 16.90 -5.43
C TRP A 129 -0.85 15.92 -4.24
N ALA A 130 -1.02 14.63 -4.50
CA ALA A 130 -0.98 13.60 -3.46
C ALA A 130 0.41 13.48 -2.81
N LEU A 131 1.48 13.80 -3.54
CA LEU A 131 2.84 13.75 -3.02
C LEU A 131 3.05 14.77 -1.89
N ASP A 132 2.51 15.99 -2.03
CA ASP A 132 2.56 17.02 -0.99
C ASP A 132 1.89 16.53 0.30
N ILE A 133 0.71 15.89 0.15
CA ILE A 133 -0.03 15.36 1.30
C ILE A 133 0.74 14.20 1.97
N LEU A 134 1.38 13.34 1.20
CA LEU A 134 2.21 12.26 1.76
C LEU A 134 3.40 12.85 2.55
N GLU A 135 4.07 13.88 2.03
CA GLU A 135 5.16 14.56 2.71
C GLU A 135 4.68 15.21 4.02
N GLU A 136 3.56 15.95 3.98
CA GLU A 136 2.95 16.58 5.16
C GLU A 136 2.56 15.56 6.24
N LEU A 137 2.14 14.35 5.85
CA LEU A 137 1.83 13.24 6.76
C LEU A 137 3.07 12.48 7.23
N GLY A 138 4.27 12.90 6.81
CA GLY A 138 5.55 12.38 7.29
C GLY A 138 6.08 11.15 6.56
N PHE A 139 5.48 10.72 5.45
CA PHE A 139 6.04 9.64 4.64
C PHE A 139 7.40 10.04 4.07
N LYS A 140 8.33 9.08 4.03
CA LYS A 140 9.71 9.30 3.56
C LYS A 140 9.94 8.82 2.14
N TYR A 141 9.12 7.88 1.68
CA TYR A 141 9.15 7.40 0.30
C TYR A 141 7.77 6.95 -0.17
N ASN A 142 7.62 6.89 -1.48
CA ASN A 142 6.44 6.27 -2.09
C ASN A 142 6.84 5.37 -3.27
N SER A 143 5.98 4.40 -3.56
CA SER A 143 6.04 3.50 -4.72
C SER A 143 4.73 3.61 -5.50
N ALA A 144 4.36 4.83 -5.89
CA ALA A 144 3.02 5.16 -6.36
C ALA A 144 2.95 5.60 -7.83
N ILE A 145 4.09 5.93 -8.44
CA ILE A 145 4.18 6.38 -9.84
C ILE A 145 4.75 5.26 -10.71
N PHE A 146 4.07 4.94 -11.80
CA PHE A 146 4.51 3.97 -12.78
C PHE A 146 5.03 4.68 -14.05
N PRO A 147 6.31 4.48 -14.46
CA PRO A 147 6.93 5.24 -15.54
C PRO A 147 6.59 4.70 -16.94
N THR A 148 5.36 4.25 -17.13
CA THR A 148 4.83 3.78 -18.42
C THR A 148 3.33 4.02 -18.44
N LYS A 149 2.80 4.54 -19.54
CA LYS A 149 1.37 4.80 -19.66
C LYS A 149 0.60 3.54 -20.04
N ASN A 150 -0.49 3.30 -19.33
CA ASN A 150 -1.54 2.38 -19.73
C ASN A 150 -2.92 3.06 -19.62
N PHE A 151 -4.00 2.30 -19.74
CA PHE A 151 -5.36 2.86 -19.74
C PHE A 151 -5.85 3.30 -18.34
N LEU A 152 -5.22 2.84 -17.25
CA LEU A 152 -5.61 3.14 -15.87
C LEU A 152 -4.66 4.12 -15.17
N TYR A 153 -3.35 4.06 -15.46
CA TYR A 153 -2.32 4.80 -14.73
C TYR A 153 -1.08 5.06 -15.58
N GLY A 154 -0.14 5.78 -15.01
CA GLY A 154 1.21 5.96 -15.51
C GLY A 154 1.56 7.37 -15.92
N ILE A 155 2.81 7.72 -15.64
CA ILE A 155 3.46 8.98 -16.03
C ILE A 155 4.68 8.61 -16.88
N PRO A 156 4.58 8.60 -18.23
CA PRO A 156 5.60 8.03 -19.13
C PRO A 156 6.97 8.70 -19.04
N TYR A 157 7.03 9.95 -18.64
CA TYR A 157 8.26 10.73 -18.50
C TYR A 157 8.85 10.70 -17.07
N ALA A 158 8.17 10.02 -16.12
CA ALA A 158 8.73 9.84 -14.80
C ALA A 158 10.03 9.03 -14.84
N PRO A 159 11.00 9.34 -13.98
CA PRO A 159 12.25 8.57 -13.91
C PRO A 159 11.98 7.09 -13.59
N ARG A 160 12.76 6.20 -14.23
CA ARG A 160 12.65 4.74 -14.05
C ARG A 160 13.47 4.19 -12.88
N SER A 161 14.13 5.05 -12.15
CA SER A 161 14.90 4.73 -10.96
C SER A 161 14.39 5.51 -9.76
N ALA A 162 14.70 5.07 -8.54
CA ALA A 162 14.42 5.83 -7.35
C ALA A 162 15.03 7.24 -7.44
N HIS A 163 14.25 8.26 -7.15
CA HIS A 163 14.62 9.66 -7.27
C HIS A 163 13.88 10.49 -6.22
N ASN A 164 14.39 11.69 -5.95
CA ASN A 164 13.64 12.65 -5.14
C ASN A 164 12.47 13.18 -5.96
N ALA A 165 11.26 12.99 -5.47
CA ALA A 165 10.08 13.60 -6.08
C ALA A 165 10.14 15.12 -5.82
N THR A 166 10.26 15.90 -6.89
CA THR A 166 10.05 17.35 -6.86
C THR A 166 8.72 17.62 -7.57
N VAL A 167 7.78 18.23 -6.87
CA VAL A 167 6.51 18.71 -7.44
C VAL A 167 6.72 20.09 -8.02
#